data_ba2d3f06e228802043c303dd7b12af71
#
_entry.id   ba2d3f06e228802043c303dd7b12af71
#
_cell.length_a   1.000
_cell.length_b   1.000
_cell.length_c   1.000
_cell.angle_alpha   90.00
_cell.angle_beta   90.00
_cell.angle_gamma   90.00
#
_symmetry.space_group_name_H-M   'P 1'
#
loop_
_entity.id
_entity.type
_entity.pdbx_description
1 polymer ?
#
loop_
_entity_poly.entity_id
_entity_poly.type
_entity_poly.pdbx_seq_one_letter_code
_entity_poly.pdbx_strand_id
1 'polypeptide(L)'
;MLTALRKRLDARSEKGFTLIELLVVIIIIGILLAIAVPSYLGFRDRASRAAAQANVRSAIPSIETFFADNNTYVGVNNAAGGSPPGAISYDAGLKASFDAAQSSTTSYCVYSNVGGFEYYKLGPSGNITQDATPGATPCA
;
A
#
# COMPACT_ATOMS: atom_id res chain seq x y z
N MET A 1 32.63 -51.37 8.93
CA MET A 1 32.20 -49.98 9.28
C MET A 1 30.75 -49.69 8.88
N LEU A 2 30.27 -50.14 7.75
CA LEU A 2 28.89 -49.95 7.24
C LEU A 2 27.78 -50.58 8.09
N THR A 3 28.03 -51.69 8.78
CA THR A 3 27.07 -52.33 9.68
C THR A 3 26.75 -51.57 10.94
N ALA A 4 27.71 -50.80 11.46
CA ALA A 4 27.51 -49.97 12.65
C ALA A 4 26.67 -48.70 12.36
N LEU A 5 26.74 -48.18 11.13
CA LEU A 5 25.91 -47.04 10.70
C LEU A 5 24.43 -47.48 10.50
N ARG A 6 24.20 -48.63 9.91
CA ARG A 6 22.82 -49.17 9.76
C ARG A 6 22.16 -49.39 11.11
N LYS A 7 22.87 -49.93 12.10
CA LYS A 7 22.32 -50.18 13.44
C LYS A 7 21.98 -48.88 14.21
N ARG A 8 22.58 -47.74 13.87
CA ARG A 8 22.23 -46.43 14.46
C ARG A 8 21.01 -45.78 13.77
N LEU A 9 20.73 -46.13 12.52
CA LEU A 9 19.56 -45.63 11.80
C LEU A 9 18.29 -46.39 12.21
N ASP A 10 18.41 -47.70 12.47
CA ASP A 10 17.28 -48.53 12.94
C ASP A 10 16.90 -48.31 14.40
N ALA A 11 17.79 -47.70 15.22
CA ALA A 11 17.52 -47.42 16.64
C ALA A 11 16.76 -46.09 16.88
N ARG A 12 16.53 -45.29 15.87
CA ARG A 12 15.52 -44.23 15.93
C ARG A 12 14.16 -44.87 15.63
N SER A 13 13.48 -45.29 16.69
CA SER A 13 12.06 -45.58 16.61
C SER A 13 11.36 -44.30 16.17
N GLU A 14 11.20 -44.09 14.89
CA GLU A 14 10.39 -43.05 14.33
C GLU A 14 8.96 -43.34 14.77
N LYS A 15 8.54 -42.67 15.84
CA LYS A 15 7.12 -42.55 16.16
C LYS A 15 6.50 -41.77 15.02
N GLY A 16 6.05 -42.45 13.98
CA GLY A 16 5.30 -41.84 12.89
C GLY A 16 4.01 -41.24 13.42
N PHE A 17 3.61 -40.11 12.85
CA PHE A 17 2.30 -39.54 13.12
C PHE A 17 1.19 -40.51 12.67
N THR A 18 0.15 -40.60 13.47
CA THR A 18 -1.03 -41.38 13.10
C THR A 18 -1.86 -40.58 12.09
N LEU A 19 -2.57 -41.26 11.23
CA LEU A 19 -3.46 -40.64 10.24
C LEU A 19 -4.53 -39.79 10.91
N ILE A 20 -5.03 -40.24 12.08
CA ILE A 20 -6.04 -39.49 12.85
C ILE A 20 -5.48 -38.21 13.45
N GLU A 21 -4.22 -38.17 13.89
CA GLU A 21 -3.59 -36.92 14.38
C GLU A 21 -3.51 -35.87 13.29
N LEU A 22 -3.12 -36.23 12.07
CA LEU A 22 -3.11 -35.32 10.94
C LEU A 22 -4.53 -34.88 10.56
N LEU A 23 -5.49 -35.78 10.56
CA LEU A 23 -6.88 -35.49 10.22
C LEU A 23 -7.49 -34.45 11.19
N VAL A 24 -7.31 -34.66 12.49
CA VAL A 24 -7.82 -33.70 13.50
C VAL A 24 -7.19 -32.34 13.34
N VAL A 25 -5.89 -32.25 13.08
CA VAL A 25 -5.19 -30.98 12.88
C VAL A 25 -5.73 -30.20 11.68
N ILE A 26 -5.93 -30.87 10.54
CA ILE A 26 -6.45 -30.17 9.35
C ILE A 26 -7.91 -29.71 9.54
N ILE A 27 -8.73 -30.46 10.27
CA ILE A 27 -10.10 -30.04 10.61
C ILE A 27 -10.07 -28.77 11.47
N ILE A 28 -9.24 -28.75 12.52
CA ILE A 28 -9.13 -27.57 13.41
C ILE A 28 -8.63 -26.36 12.62
N ILE A 29 -7.57 -26.51 11.80
CA ILE A 29 -7.07 -25.43 10.94
C ILE A 29 -8.17 -24.95 9.99
N GLY A 30 -8.92 -25.84 9.37
CA GLY A 30 -10.01 -25.50 8.46
C GLY A 30 -11.08 -24.64 9.13
N ILE A 31 -11.49 -24.97 10.34
CA ILE A 31 -12.47 -24.18 11.12
C ILE A 31 -11.91 -22.80 11.48
N LEU A 32 -10.65 -22.75 11.91
CA LEU A 32 -10.00 -21.48 12.25
C LEU A 32 -9.86 -20.57 11.03
N LEU A 33 -9.46 -21.10 9.90
CA LEU A 33 -9.35 -20.34 8.65
C LEU A 33 -10.69 -19.83 8.14
N ALA A 34 -11.77 -20.61 8.30
CA ALA A 34 -13.10 -20.18 7.89
C ALA A 34 -13.56 -18.89 8.58
N ILE A 35 -13.11 -18.65 9.80
CA ILE A 35 -13.42 -17.42 10.55
C ILE A 35 -12.37 -16.34 10.34
N ALA A 36 -11.08 -16.73 10.26
CA ALA A 36 -9.97 -15.79 10.19
C ALA A 36 -9.87 -15.07 8.83
N VAL A 37 -10.10 -15.77 7.72
CA VAL A 37 -9.93 -15.21 6.37
C VAL A 37 -10.86 -14.03 6.10
N PRO A 38 -12.20 -14.12 6.33
CA PRO A 38 -13.09 -12.98 6.12
C PRO A 38 -12.71 -11.76 6.98
N SER A 39 -12.35 -11.98 8.23
CA SER A 39 -11.93 -10.91 9.14
C SER A 39 -10.64 -10.24 8.66
N TYR A 40 -9.67 -11.01 8.21
CA TYR A 40 -8.39 -10.50 7.69
C TYR A 40 -8.59 -9.61 6.46
N LEU A 41 -9.46 -10.00 5.52
CA LEU A 41 -9.74 -9.20 4.33
C LEU A 41 -10.32 -7.83 4.70
N GLY A 42 -11.26 -7.78 5.64
CA GLY A 42 -11.82 -6.52 6.11
C GLY A 42 -10.79 -5.60 6.78
N PHE A 43 -9.83 -6.15 7.52
CA PHE A 43 -8.73 -5.37 8.10
C PHE A 43 -7.77 -4.83 7.02
N ARG A 44 -7.43 -5.66 6.05
CA ARG A 44 -6.58 -5.28 4.93
C ARG A 44 -7.16 -4.09 4.15
N ASP A 45 -8.45 -4.14 3.85
CA ASP A 45 -9.13 -3.06 3.12
C ASP A 45 -9.11 -1.74 3.90
N ARG A 46 -9.37 -1.80 5.20
CA ARG A 46 -9.29 -0.60 6.07
C ARG A 46 -7.87 -0.04 6.13
N ALA A 47 -6.85 -0.90 6.24
CA ALA A 47 -5.46 -0.50 6.23
C ALA A 47 -5.06 0.15 4.90
N SER A 48 -5.49 -0.41 3.76
CA SER A 48 -5.25 0.14 2.44
C SER A 48 -5.88 1.52 2.26
N ARG A 49 -7.12 1.72 2.69
CA ARG A 49 -7.81 3.02 2.69
C ARG A 49 -7.07 4.05 3.54
N ALA A 50 -6.70 3.69 4.76
CA ALA A 50 -5.95 4.58 5.65
C ALA A 50 -4.59 4.96 5.09
N ALA A 51 -3.88 4.01 4.46
CA ALA A 51 -2.61 4.25 3.82
C ALA A 51 -2.73 5.20 2.61
N ALA A 52 -3.74 5.01 1.75
CA ALA A 52 -3.98 5.89 0.62
C ALA A 52 -4.27 7.34 1.07
N GLN A 53 -5.12 7.50 2.08
CA GLN A 53 -5.39 8.82 2.68
C GLN A 53 -4.14 9.46 3.30
N ALA A 54 -3.33 8.66 4.01
CA ALA A 54 -2.11 9.15 4.63
C ALA A 54 -1.09 9.63 3.59
N ASN A 55 -0.95 8.90 2.48
CA ASN A 55 -0.09 9.28 1.37
C ASN A 55 -0.49 10.64 0.78
N VAL A 56 -1.79 10.86 0.54
CA VAL A 56 -2.29 12.16 0.04
C VAL A 56 -2.01 13.28 1.05
N ARG A 57 -2.25 13.03 2.36
CA ARG A 57 -1.99 14.04 3.39
C ARG A 57 -0.51 14.38 3.52
N SER A 58 0.37 13.39 3.42
CA SER A 58 1.82 13.62 3.53
C SER A 58 2.38 14.44 2.36
N ALA A 59 1.72 14.45 1.21
CA ALA A 59 2.13 15.21 0.06
C ALA A 59 1.82 16.72 0.18
N ILE A 60 0.82 17.11 0.97
CA ILE A 60 0.35 18.49 1.04
C ILE A 60 1.47 19.47 1.43
N PRO A 61 2.29 19.22 2.48
CA PRO A 61 3.36 20.15 2.86
C PRO A 61 4.36 20.39 1.72
N SER A 62 4.76 19.35 1.00
CA SER A 62 5.69 19.45 -0.12
C SER A 62 5.11 20.24 -1.29
N ILE A 63 3.80 20.09 -1.56
CA ILE A 63 3.07 20.85 -2.57
C ILE A 63 3.00 22.33 -2.20
N GLU A 64 2.68 22.64 -0.95
CA GLU A 64 2.59 24.03 -0.48
C GLU A 64 3.98 24.69 -0.41
N THR A 65 5.03 23.95 -0.09
CA THR A 65 6.41 24.45 -0.17
C THR A 65 6.79 24.73 -1.62
N PHE A 66 6.45 23.86 -2.55
CA PHE A 66 6.63 24.10 -3.98
C PHE A 66 5.93 25.39 -4.44
N PHE A 67 4.68 25.59 -3.99
CA PHE A 67 3.95 26.83 -4.32
C PHE A 67 4.58 28.06 -3.71
N ALA A 68 5.06 27.98 -2.47
CA ALA A 68 5.73 29.12 -1.80
C ALA A 68 6.99 29.57 -2.57
N ASP A 69 7.72 28.63 -3.16
CA ASP A 69 8.94 28.92 -3.90
C ASP A 69 8.68 29.39 -5.34
N ASN A 70 7.63 28.86 -5.99
CA ASN A 70 7.38 29.05 -7.42
C ASN A 70 6.15 29.94 -7.71
N ASN A 71 5.32 30.22 -6.71
CA ASN A 71 4.05 30.96 -6.81
C ASN A 71 3.08 30.40 -7.87
N THR A 72 3.16 29.08 -8.10
CA THR A 72 2.34 28.32 -9.05
C THR A 72 2.37 26.85 -8.70
N TYR A 73 1.31 26.09 -9.05
CA TYR A 73 1.33 24.62 -8.99
C TYR A 73 1.69 23.98 -10.34
N VAL A 74 1.90 24.77 -11.40
CA VAL A 74 2.38 24.25 -12.68
C VAL A 74 3.77 23.64 -12.51
N GLY A 75 3.89 22.35 -12.83
CA GLY A 75 5.15 21.62 -12.65
C GLY A 75 5.31 20.93 -11.29
N VAL A 76 4.30 20.97 -10.42
CA VAL A 76 4.31 20.26 -9.12
C VAL A 76 4.58 18.76 -9.27
N ASN A 77 4.23 18.18 -10.40
CA ASN A 77 4.45 16.79 -10.76
C ASN A 77 5.80 16.52 -11.45
N ASN A 78 6.63 17.53 -11.66
CA ASN A 78 7.93 17.33 -12.27
C ASN A 78 8.80 16.38 -11.44
N ALA A 79 9.70 15.65 -12.11
CA ALA A 79 10.72 14.88 -11.42
C ALA A 79 11.63 15.82 -10.58
N ALA A 80 12.34 15.27 -9.61
CA ALA A 80 13.24 16.03 -8.74
C ALA A 80 14.29 16.90 -9.49
N GLY A 81 14.67 16.47 -10.70
CA GLY A 81 15.59 17.23 -11.58
C GLY A 81 14.91 18.10 -12.64
N GLY A 82 13.58 18.26 -12.59
CA GLY A 82 12.84 19.11 -13.52
C GLY A 82 13.08 20.60 -13.30
N SER A 83 12.49 21.43 -14.17
CA SER A 83 12.59 22.90 -14.05
C SER A 83 11.20 23.53 -14.17
N PRO A 84 10.60 24.03 -13.04
CA PRO A 84 11.12 23.90 -11.67
C PRO A 84 11.13 22.46 -11.17
N PRO A 85 11.96 22.11 -10.17
CA PRO A 85 11.89 20.80 -9.53
C PRO A 85 10.51 20.63 -8.88
N GLY A 86 9.83 19.49 -9.11
CA GLY A 86 8.48 19.26 -8.57
C GLY A 86 8.44 18.99 -7.07
N ALA A 87 7.25 18.77 -6.52
CA ALA A 87 7.04 18.53 -5.09
C ALA A 87 7.86 17.37 -4.52
N ILE A 88 8.20 16.37 -5.34
CA ILE A 88 9.05 15.24 -4.95
C ILE A 88 10.49 15.66 -4.57
N SER A 89 10.96 16.84 -5.00
CA SER A 89 12.28 17.34 -4.61
C SER A 89 12.32 17.81 -3.14
N TYR A 90 11.17 18.16 -2.59
CA TYR A 90 11.03 18.59 -1.19
C TYR A 90 10.81 17.39 -0.24
N ASP A 91 10.30 16.29 -0.76
CA ASP A 91 10.16 15.02 -0.03
C ASP A 91 10.30 13.83 -0.98
N ALA A 92 11.48 13.23 -1.03
CA ALA A 92 11.77 12.06 -1.85
C ALA A 92 11.02 10.79 -1.39
N GLY A 93 10.39 10.83 -0.21
CA GLY A 93 9.60 9.74 0.34
C GLY A 93 8.13 9.75 -0.07
N LEU A 94 7.69 10.72 -0.89
CA LEU A 94 6.31 10.84 -1.32
C LEU A 94 5.82 9.57 -2.04
N LYS A 95 4.69 9.05 -1.57
CA LYS A 95 3.97 7.91 -2.16
C LYS A 95 2.67 8.32 -2.84
N ALA A 96 2.41 9.60 -2.96
CA ALA A 96 1.31 10.14 -3.73
C ALA A 96 1.76 10.45 -5.16
N SER A 97 0.82 10.42 -6.09
CA SER A 97 0.99 10.80 -7.49
C SER A 97 0.28 12.11 -7.77
N PHE A 98 0.66 12.77 -8.84
CA PHE A 98 0.09 14.06 -9.25
C PHE A 98 -0.53 13.94 -10.64
N ASP A 99 -1.70 14.51 -10.83
CA ASP A 99 -2.29 14.65 -12.16
C ASP A 99 -1.82 15.97 -12.78
N ALA A 100 -1.00 15.84 -13.83
CA ALA A 100 -0.47 16.99 -14.56
C ALA A 100 -1.55 17.80 -15.26
N ALA A 101 -2.61 17.14 -15.75
CA ALA A 101 -3.69 17.80 -16.48
C ALA A 101 -4.54 18.70 -15.57
N GLN A 102 -4.55 18.43 -14.27
CA GLN A 102 -5.29 19.18 -13.25
C GLN A 102 -4.42 20.15 -12.44
N SER A 103 -3.13 20.29 -12.80
CA SER A 103 -2.23 21.26 -12.17
C SER A 103 -2.23 22.57 -12.96
N SER A 104 -2.61 23.65 -12.29
CA SER A 104 -2.69 25.01 -12.87
C SER A 104 -1.89 26.00 -12.03
N THR A 105 -1.98 27.29 -12.32
CA THR A 105 -1.36 28.33 -11.49
C THR A 105 -1.91 28.38 -10.07
N THR A 106 -3.16 27.97 -9.86
CA THR A 106 -3.89 28.13 -8.59
C THR A 106 -4.47 26.82 -8.03
N SER A 107 -4.36 25.71 -8.74
CA SER A 107 -4.91 24.42 -8.32
C SER A 107 -3.98 23.26 -8.63
N TYR A 108 -4.12 22.19 -7.89
CA TYR A 108 -3.40 20.93 -8.11
C TYR A 108 -4.31 19.75 -7.82
N CYS A 109 -3.99 18.59 -8.40
CA CYS A 109 -4.56 17.33 -8.04
C CYS A 109 -3.46 16.38 -7.56
N VAL A 110 -3.64 15.84 -6.37
CA VAL A 110 -2.79 14.80 -5.80
C VAL A 110 -3.64 13.60 -5.42
N TYR A 111 -3.16 12.41 -5.74
CA TYR A 111 -3.89 11.16 -5.48
C TYR A 111 -2.94 10.05 -5.03
N SER A 112 -3.50 9.02 -4.42
CA SER A 112 -2.78 7.78 -4.07
C SER A 112 -3.71 6.59 -4.16
N ASN A 113 -3.24 5.53 -4.81
CA ASN A 113 -3.91 4.24 -4.89
C ASN A 113 -3.15 3.21 -4.06
N VAL A 114 -3.82 2.57 -3.11
CA VAL A 114 -3.26 1.49 -2.30
C VAL A 114 -4.27 0.35 -2.22
N GLY A 115 -3.89 -0.81 -2.74
CA GLY A 115 -4.72 -2.01 -2.69
C GLY A 115 -6.08 -1.89 -3.39
N GLY A 116 -6.17 -1.04 -4.43
CA GLY A 116 -7.40 -0.78 -5.19
C GLY A 116 -8.27 0.34 -4.60
N PHE A 117 -7.86 0.97 -3.52
CA PHE A 117 -8.55 2.14 -2.96
C PHE A 117 -7.78 3.40 -3.33
N GLU A 118 -8.44 4.27 -4.07
CA GLU A 118 -7.89 5.54 -4.50
C GLU A 118 -8.51 6.70 -3.73
N TYR A 119 -7.65 7.60 -3.28
CA TYR A 119 -8.02 8.84 -2.63
C TYR A 119 -7.31 9.99 -3.32
N TYR A 120 -8.02 11.10 -3.51
CA TYR A 120 -7.49 12.29 -4.14
C TYR A 120 -7.85 13.55 -3.38
N LYS A 121 -7.12 14.62 -3.66
CA LYS A 121 -7.42 15.98 -3.21
C LYS A 121 -7.22 16.96 -4.35
N LEU A 122 -8.24 17.76 -4.59
CA LEU A 122 -8.15 18.98 -5.39
C LEU A 122 -7.74 20.13 -4.45
N GLY A 123 -6.54 20.63 -4.62
CA GLY A 123 -6.02 21.71 -3.77
C GLY A 123 -6.19 23.09 -4.40
N PRO A 124 -5.97 24.13 -3.58
CA PRO A 124 -5.58 24.08 -2.16
C PRO A 124 -6.73 23.79 -1.18
N SER A 125 -7.96 24.15 -1.51
CA SER A 125 -9.08 24.18 -0.54
C SER A 125 -9.92 22.91 -0.45
N GLY A 126 -9.78 21.97 -1.39
CA GLY A 126 -10.58 20.75 -1.43
C GLY A 126 -10.29 19.76 -0.29
N ASN A 127 -11.26 18.91 0.04
CA ASN A 127 -11.11 17.82 0.99
C ASN A 127 -10.46 16.59 0.31
N ILE A 128 -9.90 15.69 1.12
CA ILE A 128 -9.46 14.38 0.64
C ILE A 128 -10.71 13.51 0.46
N THR A 129 -10.95 13.07 -0.76
CA THR A 129 -12.14 12.29 -1.16
C THR A 129 -11.72 10.93 -1.70
N GLN A 130 -12.53 9.90 -1.47
CA GLN A 130 -12.33 8.61 -2.10
C GLN A 130 -12.86 8.65 -3.52
N ASP A 131 -12.08 8.16 -4.49
CA ASP A 131 -12.56 7.95 -5.84
C ASP A 131 -13.50 6.73 -5.90
N ALA A 132 -14.64 6.90 -6.55
CA ALA A 132 -15.61 5.82 -6.76
C ALA A 132 -15.18 4.85 -7.85
N THR A 133 -14.33 5.27 -8.77
CA THR A 133 -13.85 4.51 -9.93
C THR A 133 -12.32 4.52 -10.01
N PRO A 134 -11.63 3.76 -9.14
CA PRO A 134 -10.16 3.75 -9.13
C PRO A 134 -9.58 3.41 -10.51
N GLY A 135 -8.60 4.19 -10.95
CA GLY A 135 -7.92 4.01 -12.24
C GLY A 135 -8.48 4.83 -13.40
N ALA A 136 -9.56 5.58 -13.20
CA ALA A 136 -9.92 6.72 -14.05
C ALA A 136 -9.05 7.94 -13.65
N THR A 137 -9.20 9.08 -14.35
CA THR A 137 -8.55 10.34 -13.93
C THR A 137 -9.13 10.79 -12.59
N PRO A 138 -8.37 10.67 -11.48
CA PRO A 138 -8.94 10.77 -10.13
C PRO A 138 -9.51 12.15 -9.79
N CYS A 139 -9.21 13.15 -10.59
CA CYS A 139 -9.60 14.52 -10.33
C CYS A 139 -10.45 15.13 -11.46
N ALA A 140 -10.99 14.31 -12.34
CA ALA A 140 -11.83 14.77 -13.47
C ALA A 140 -13.28 15.00 -13.05
#